data_c50c37f17e50a2a67af581229b1c6906
#
_entry.id   c50c37f17e50a2a67af581229b1c6906
#
_cell.length_a   1.000
_cell.length_b   1.000
_cell.length_c   1.000
_cell.angle_alpha   90.00
_cell.angle_beta   90.00
_cell.angle_gamma   90.00
#
_symmetry.space_group_name_H-M   'P 1'
#
loop_
_entity.id
_entity.type
_entity.pdbx_description
1 polymer ?
#
loop_
_entity_poly.entity_id
_entity_poly.type
_entity_poly.pdbx_seq_one_letter_code
_entity_poly.pdbx_strand_id
1 'polypeptide(L)'
;SYRAAPTWTPDGSALVFASDAAGSYDLATVPSTGGNRVRLTAQPLDEFAPAVSPDGRLLAFVGNQDGPTALWVTSRFGGGNEAWRPIAPTRLSPLYETATLRGRVRGPDGATVPARIQILASDGRGYVPAQAFHRVSPASEIHYFHSDGEFEVVVPAGDVRIEALRGFEWIPADETVRAVAGRTTTVDLRLE
;
A
#
# COMPACT_ATOMS: atom_id res chain seq x y z
N SER A 1 12.13 -0.81 -4.99
CA SER A 1 11.01 -1.59 -5.49
C SER A 1 10.49 -2.55 -4.45
N TYR A 2 9.19 -2.56 -4.20
CA TYR A 2 8.54 -3.50 -3.28
C TYR A 2 8.39 -4.90 -3.86
N ARG A 3 8.47 -5.03 -5.15
CA ARG A 3 7.93 -6.16 -5.90
C ARG A 3 8.49 -7.49 -5.49
N ALA A 4 9.72 -7.69 -5.50
CA ALA A 4 10.25 -8.98 -5.12
C ALA A 4 10.73 -8.99 -3.67
N ALA A 5 11.39 -7.90 -3.24
CA ALA A 5 12.01 -7.75 -1.91
C ALA A 5 12.47 -9.11 -1.34
N PRO A 6 13.30 -9.89 -2.08
CA PRO A 6 13.60 -11.26 -1.70
C PRO A 6 14.40 -11.29 -0.41
N THR A 7 14.08 -12.24 0.44
CA THR A 7 14.85 -12.55 1.66
C THR A 7 15.29 -14.01 1.65
N TRP A 8 16.49 -14.30 2.12
CA TRP A 8 16.96 -15.66 2.29
C TRP A 8 16.39 -16.28 3.56
N THR A 9 16.12 -17.58 3.52
CA THR A 9 16.00 -18.34 4.75
C THR A 9 17.35 -18.37 5.47
N PRO A 10 17.39 -18.40 6.82
CA PRO A 10 18.65 -18.33 7.58
C PRO A 10 19.64 -19.44 7.26
N ASP A 11 19.13 -20.60 6.83
CA ASP A 11 19.92 -21.75 6.40
C ASP A 11 20.39 -21.66 4.93
N GLY A 12 20.02 -20.60 4.21
CA GLY A 12 20.36 -20.40 2.80
C GLY A 12 19.66 -21.38 1.84
N SER A 13 18.73 -22.19 2.30
CA SER A 13 18.10 -23.24 1.49
C SER A 13 17.06 -22.70 0.51
N ALA A 14 16.48 -21.53 0.76
CA ALA A 14 15.42 -20.96 -0.07
C ALA A 14 15.41 -19.43 -0.06
N LEU A 15 14.80 -18.85 -1.09
CA LEU A 15 14.39 -17.44 -1.16
C LEU A 15 12.89 -17.34 -0.89
N VAL A 16 12.50 -16.33 -0.13
CA VAL A 16 11.10 -15.89 0.03
C VAL A 16 10.94 -14.51 -0.61
N PHE A 17 9.91 -14.30 -1.37
CA PHE A 17 9.70 -13.07 -2.15
C PHE A 17 8.21 -12.81 -2.40
N ALA A 18 7.86 -11.60 -2.78
CA ALA A 18 6.53 -11.25 -3.24
C ALA A 18 6.39 -11.47 -4.76
N SER A 19 5.22 -11.93 -5.20
CA SER A 19 4.91 -12.18 -6.61
C SER A 19 3.47 -11.80 -6.92
N ASP A 20 3.27 -11.07 -8.00
CA ASP A 20 1.98 -10.62 -8.53
C ASP A 20 1.37 -11.56 -9.60
N ALA A 21 1.95 -12.75 -9.78
CA ALA A 21 1.56 -13.67 -10.84
C ALA A 21 0.11 -14.19 -10.76
N ALA A 22 -0.57 -13.96 -9.65
CA ALA A 22 -1.98 -14.34 -9.46
C ALA A 22 -2.94 -13.14 -9.44
N GLY A 23 -2.48 -11.93 -9.76
CA GLY A 23 -3.29 -10.71 -9.84
C GLY A 23 -3.26 -9.85 -8.57
N SER A 24 -2.82 -10.40 -7.44
CA SER A 24 -2.45 -9.70 -6.20
C SER A 24 -1.01 -10.05 -5.84
N TYR A 25 -0.39 -9.27 -4.98
CA TYR A 25 0.90 -9.66 -4.42
C TYR A 25 0.73 -10.76 -3.40
N ASP A 26 1.32 -11.92 -3.68
CA ASP A 26 1.40 -13.05 -2.75
C ASP A 26 2.85 -13.34 -2.38
N LEU A 27 3.05 -13.89 -1.20
CA LEU A 27 4.35 -14.42 -0.80
C LEU A 27 4.55 -15.81 -1.39
N ALA A 28 5.76 -16.02 -1.90
CA ALA A 28 6.17 -17.28 -2.49
C ALA A 28 7.60 -17.64 -2.03
N THR A 29 7.94 -18.90 -2.14
CA THR A 29 9.31 -19.39 -1.89
C THR A 29 9.81 -20.22 -3.06
N VAL A 30 11.11 -20.22 -3.27
CA VAL A 30 11.80 -21.05 -4.24
C VAL A 30 13.10 -21.60 -3.61
N PRO A 31 13.45 -22.90 -3.81
CA PRO A 31 14.71 -23.44 -3.35
C PRO A 31 15.91 -22.70 -3.94
N SER A 32 17.00 -22.57 -3.18
CA SER A 32 18.24 -21.92 -3.63
C SER A 32 18.88 -22.65 -4.83
N THR A 33 18.61 -23.94 -4.97
CA THR A 33 19.04 -24.76 -6.11
C THR A 33 18.15 -24.60 -7.35
N GLY A 34 17.15 -23.73 -7.29
CA GLY A 34 16.12 -23.59 -8.34
C GLY A 34 14.99 -24.61 -8.20
N GLY A 35 14.07 -24.58 -9.13
CA GLY A 35 12.90 -25.49 -9.14
C GLY A 35 11.58 -24.74 -9.08
N ASN A 36 10.52 -25.43 -8.69
CA ASN A 36 9.18 -24.87 -8.69
C ASN A 36 8.99 -23.89 -7.53
N ARG A 37 8.37 -22.75 -7.85
CA ARG A 37 7.89 -21.80 -6.87
C ARG A 37 6.73 -22.40 -6.08
N VAL A 38 6.76 -22.28 -4.76
CA VAL A 38 5.67 -22.63 -3.86
C VAL A 38 5.05 -21.35 -3.32
N ARG A 39 3.76 -21.20 -3.46
CA ARG A 39 3.00 -20.07 -2.93
C ARG A 39 2.78 -20.26 -1.43
N LEU A 40 3.13 -19.26 -0.63
CA LEU A 40 2.99 -19.27 0.83
C LEU A 40 1.67 -18.64 1.28
N THR A 41 1.21 -17.61 0.54
CA THR A 41 -0.06 -16.92 0.77
C THR A 41 -0.91 -16.96 -0.49
N ALA A 42 -2.25 -16.89 -0.36
CA ALA A 42 -3.17 -17.10 -1.46
C ALA A 42 -4.47 -16.30 -1.28
N GLN A 43 -4.37 -15.06 -0.83
CA GLN A 43 -5.53 -14.21 -0.61
C GLN A 43 -5.73 -13.22 -1.77
N PRO A 44 -6.95 -12.69 -1.98
CA PRO A 44 -7.21 -11.61 -2.94
C PRO A 44 -6.76 -10.24 -2.41
N LEU A 45 -5.72 -10.24 -1.59
CA LEU A 45 -5.13 -9.12 -0.87
C LEU A 45 -3.67 -8.98 -1.30
N ASP A 46 -2.99 -7.97 -0.82
CA ASP A 46 -1.60 -7.75 -1.19
C ASP A 46 -0.67 -8.05 0.00
N GLU A 47 0.26 -8.98 -0.17
CA GLU A 47 1.33 -9.29 0.77
C GLU A 47 2.69 -9.06 0.12
N PHE A 48 3.53 -8.27 0.76
CA PHE A 48 4.85 -7.91 0.20
C PHE A 48 5.89 -7.65 1.30
N ALA A 49 7.15 -7.38 0.89
CA ALA A 49 8.27 -7.13 1.77
C ALA A 49 8.47 -8.21 2.86
N PRO A 50 8.61 -9.49 2.48
CA PRO A 50 8.79 -10.56 3.44
C PRO A 50 10.14 -10.46 4.17
N ALA A 51 10.14 -10.84 5.45
CA ALA A 51 11.35 -11.01 6.26
C ALA A 51 11.25 -12.28 7.09
N VAL A 52 12.24 -13.17 6.97
CA VAL A 52 12.30 -14.41 7.74
C VAL A 52 13.01 -14.15 9.05
N SER A 53 12.50 -14.69 10.17
CA SER A 53 13.16 -14.60 11.48
C SER A 53 14.51 -15.34 11.48
N PRO A 54 15.47 -14.96 12.35
CA PRO A 54 16.78 -15.59 12.41
C PRO A 54 16.76 -17.10 12.70
N ASP A 55 15.72 -17.59 13.39
CA ASP A 55 15.51 -19.00 13.66
C ASP A 55 14.77 -19.75 12.54
N GLY A 56 14.37 -19.03 11.48
CA GLY A 56 13.67 -19.57 10.32
C GLY A 56 12.21 -19.98 10.56
N ARG A 57 11.63 -19.67 11.71
CA ARG A 57 10.28 -20.14 12.08
C ARG A 57 9.17 -19.19 11.72
N LEU A 58 9.45 -17.89 11.78
CA LEU A 58 8.48 -16.83 11.54
C LEU A 58 8.74 -16.14 10.21
N LEU A 59 7.67 -15.66 9.63
CA LEU A 59 7.67 -14.80 8.44
C LEU A 59 6.92 -13.52 8.78
N ALA A 60 7.61 -12.39 8.76
CA ALA A 60 7.01 -11.06 8.83
C ALA A 60 6.80 -10.53 7.42
N PHE A 61 5.75 -9.75 7.22
CA PHE A 61 5.42 -9.15 5.92
C PHE A 61 4.49 -7.95 6.10
N VAL A 62 4.40 -7.13 5.08
CA VAL A 62 3.40 -6.06 4.99
C VAL A 62 2.20 -6.59 4.22
N GLY A 63 1.00 -6.35 4.74
CA GLY A 63 -0.24 -6.76 4.08
C GLY A 63 -1.39 -5.82 4.39
N ASN A 64 -2.45 -5.88 3.59
CA ASN A 64 -3.63 -5.02 3.68
C ASN A 64 -4.92 -5.77 4.08
N GLN A 65 -4.80 -6.83 4.89
CA GLN A 65 -5.89 -7.71 5.32
C GLN A 65 -7.05 -6.97 5.96
N ASP A 66 -6.76 -5.94 6.72
CA ASP A 66 -7.77 -5.13 7.44
C ASP A 66 -8.06 -3.79 6.73
N GLY A 67 -7.65 -3.66 5.46
CA GLY A 67 -7.82 -2.45 4.66
C GLY A 67 -6.54 -1.62 4.55
N PRO A 68 -6.06 -0.93 5.60
CA PRO A 68 -4.78 -0.25 5.58
C PRO A 68 -3.62 -1.26 5.59
N THR A 69 -2.46 -0.85 5.05
CA THR A 69 -1.25 -1.68 5.16
C THR A 69 -0.77 -1.73 6.60
N ALA A 70 -0.49 -2.93 7.07
CA ALA A 70 0.04 -3.20 8.40
C ALA A 70 1.16 -4.24 8.34
N LEU A 71 1.94 -4.33 9.41
CA LEU A 71 2.95 -5.37 9.57
C LEU A 71 2.29 -6.61 10.20
N TRP A 72 2.50 -7.75 9.55
CA TRP A 72 1.96 -9.04 9.95
C TRP A 72 3.07 -10.03 10.24
N VAL A 73 2.78 -11.02 11.06
CA VAL A 73 3.65 -12.15 11.31
C VAL A 73 2.86 -13.45 11.29
N THR A 74 3.46 -14.46 10.69
CA THR A 74 2.91 -15.82 10.63
C THR A 74 4.01 -16.87 10.77
N SER A 75 3.62 -18.16 10.87
CA SER A 75 4.57 -19.24 10.73
C SER A 75 5.07 -19.35 9.28
N ARG A 76 6.37 -19.52 9.08
CA ARG A 76 6.94 -19.77 7.74
C ARG A 76 6.48 -21.10 7.12
N PHE A 77 6.05 -22.04 7.94
CA PHE A 77 5.67 -23.38 7.50
C PHE A 77 4.17 -23.52 7.18
N GLY A 78 3.44 -22.42 7.13
CA GLY A 78 1.99 -22.42 6.87
C GLY A 78 1.17 -22.26 8.16
N GLY A 79 -0.13 -22.40 8.06
CA GLY A 79 -1.09 -22.22 9.16
C GLY A 79 -2.35 -21.49 8.73
N GLY A 80 -2.45 -21.14 7.44
CA GLY A 80 -3.57 -20.36 6.92
C GLY A 80 -3.62 -18.95 7.52
N ASN A 81 -4.62 -18.18 7.13
CA ASN A 81 -4.76 -16.77 7.59
C ASN A 81 -5.09 -16.67 9.07
N GLU A 82 -5.68 -17.70 9.66
CA GLU A 82 -6.01 -17.74 11.08
C GLU A 82 -4.75 -17.69 11.98
N ALA A 83 -3.59 -18.05 11.43
CA ALA A 83 -2.31 -17.96 12.11
C ALA A 83 -1.63 -16.59 11.96
N TRP A 84 -2.18 -15.69 11.16
CA TRP A 84 -1.61 -14.36 10.95
C TRP A 84 -1.94 -13.44 12.11
N ARG A 85 -0.93 -12.77 12.63
CA ARG A 85 -1.06 -11.83 13.74
C ARG A 85 -0.54 -10.46 13.32
N PRO A 86 -1.31 -9.38 13.51
CA PRO A 86 -0.80 -8.03 13.26
C PRO A 86 0.26 -7.67 14.30
N ILE A 87 1.27 -6.96 13.86
CA ILE A 87 2.24 -6.29 14.74
C ILE A 87 1.85 -4.82 14.79
N ALA A 88 1.13 -4.44 15.83
CA ALA A 88 0.72 -3.06 16.04
C ALA A 88 1.79 -2.31 16.85
N PRO A 89 2.29 -1.17 16.36
CA PRO A 89 3.16 -0.31 17.15
C PRO A 89 2.37 0.30 18.31
N THR A 90 2.97 0.37 19.48
CA THR A 90 2.36 1.05 20.64
C THR A 90 2.38 2.57 20.49
N ARG A 91 3.25 3.10 19.63
CA ARG A 91 3.39 4.52 19.33
C ARG A 91 3.91 4.72 17.92
N LEU A 92 3.26 5.60 17.16
CA LEU A 92 3.74 6.13 15.88
C LEU A 92 4.17 7.58 16.08
N SER A 93 5.38 7.92 15.66
CA SER A 93 5.87 9.30 15.62
C SER A 93 6.32 9.60 14.20
N PRO A 94 5.72 10.59 13.53
CA PRO A 94 6.19 11.02 12.22
C PRO A 94 7.65 11.48 12.30
N LEU A 95 8.45 11.14 11.30
CA LEU A 95 9.84 11.58 11.19
C LEU A 95 9.96 13.01 10.67
N TYR A 96 8.87 13.56 10.13
CA TYR A 96 8.78 14.87 9.51
C TYR A 96 7.58 15.63 10.05
N GLU A 97 7.59 16.94 9.90
CA GLU A 97 6.39 17.73 10.12
C GLU A 97 5.28 17.29 9.17
N THR A 98 4.07 17.18 9.68
CA THR A 98 2.92 16.70 8.91
C THR A 98 1.88 17.79 8.70
N ALA A 99 1.09 17.60 7.65
CA ALA A 99 -0.08 18.39 7.32
C ALA A 99 -1.27 17.46 7.09
N THR A 100 -2.47 17.99 7.19
CA THR A 100 -3.69 17.31 6.78
C THR A 100 -4.05 17.76 5.36
N LEU A 101 -4.23 16.80 4.45
CA LEU A 101 -4.78 17.04 3.12
C LEU A 101 -6.23 16.60 3.11
N ARG A 102 -7.14 17.51 2.72
CA ARG A 102 -8.56 17.20 2.51
C ARG A 102 -8.90 17.40 1.05
N GLY A 103 -9.36 16.34 0.39
CA GLY A 103 -9.68 16.33 -1.03
C GLY A 103 -11.16 16.10 -1.28
N ARG A 104 -11.64 16.68 -2.38
CA ARG A 104 -12.95 16.44 -2.95
C ARG A 104 -12.83 16.21 -4.45
N VAL A 105 -13.54 15.18 -4.96
CA VAL A 105 -13.59 14.88 -6.39
C VAL A 105 -14.96 15.26 -6.94
N ARG A 106 -14.97 16.03 -8.03
CA ARG A 106 -16.18 16.49 -8.68
C ARG A 106 -16.22 16.04 -10.15
N GLY A 107 -17.40 15.69 -10.60
CA GLY A 107 -17.71 15.49 -12.02
C GLY A 107 -17.94 16.79 -12.77
N PRO A 108 -18.23 16.71 -14.09
CA PRO A 108 -18.49 17.86 -14.95
C PRO A 108 -19.69 18.70 -14.50
N ASP A 109 -20.69 18.07 -13.90
CA ASP A 109 -21.89 18.71 -13.33
C ASP A 109 -21.65 19.34 -11.94
N GLY A 110 -20.42 19.21 -11.39
CA GLY A 110 -20.05 19.69 -10.07
C GLY A 110 -20.47 18.77 -8.91
N ALA A 111 -21.15 17.66 -9.18
CA ALA A 111 -21.48 16.68 -8.15
C ALA A 111 -20.23 15.95 -7.65
N THR A 112 -20.24 15.58 -6.36
CA THR A 112 -19.21 14.71 -5.80
C THR A 112 -19.34 13.31 -6.39
N VAL A 113 -18.23 12.75 -6.85
CA VAL A 113 -18.22 11.45 -7.53
C VAL A 113 -17.15 10.53 -6.95
N PRO A 114 -17.41 9.21 -6.85
CA PRO A 114 -16.42 8.25 -6.45
C PRO A 114 -15.25 8.22 -7.44
N ALA A 115 -14.04 8.05 -6.91
CA ALA A 115 -12.83 7.96 -7.72
C ALA A 115 -11.75 7.09 -7.06
N ARG A 116 -10.82 6.60 -7.86
CA ARG A 116 -9.53 6.07 -7.41
C ARG A 116 -8.58 7.22 -7.22
N ILE A 117 -7.96 7.29 -6.06
CA ILE A 117 -7.07 8.38 -5.66
C ILE A 117 -5.64 7.86 -5.47
N GLN A 118 -4.69 8.59 -6.00
CA GLN A 118 -3.27 8.42 -5.76
C GLN A 118 -2.73 9.70 -5.12
N ILE A 119 -1.93 9.56 -4.08
CA ILE A 119 -1.30 10.70 -3.40
C ILE A 119 0.18 10.40 -3.29
N LEU A 120 1.00 11.24 -3.90
CA LEU A 120 2.45 11.20 -3.82
C LEU A 120 2.94 12.43 -3.06
N ALA A 121 3.51 12.22 -1.88
CA ALA A 121 3.98 13.31 -1.05
C ALA A 121 5.44 13.71 -1.33
N SER A 122 5.89 14.78 -0.68
CA SER A 122 7.22 15.39 -0.85
C SER A 122 8.39 14.45 -0.54
N ASP A 123 8.17 13.39 0.23
CA ASP A 123 9.16 12.34 0.52
C ASP A 123 9.22 11.24 -0.54
N GLY A 124 8.46 11.37 -1.63
CA GLY A 124 8.40 10.42 -2.73
C GLY A 124 7.60 9.16 -2.42
N ARG A 125 6.81 9.14 -1.34
CA ARG A 125 5.99 7.98 -0.93
C ARG A 125 4.52 8.21 -1.22
N GLY A 126 3.82 7.08 -1.45
CA GLY A 126 2.37 7.05 -1.57
C GLY A 126 1.69 7.09 -0.20
N TYR A 127 0.60 7.87 -0.10
CA TYR A 127 -0.18 8.03 1.13
C TYR A 127 -1.64 7.68 0.90
N VAL A 128 -2.26 7.09 1.92
CA VAL A 128 -3.68 6.75 1.92
C VAL A 128 -4.30 7.13 3.27
N PRO A 129 -5.61 7.43 3.35
CA PRO A 129 -6.30 7.62 4.61
C PRO A 129 -6.17 6.39 5.52
N ALA A 130 -6.03 6.61 6.84
CA ALA A 130 -5.84 5.52 7.81
C ALA A 130 -7.00 4.49 7.82
N GLN A 131 -8.19 4.89 7.37
CA GLN A 131 -9.38 4.04 7.32
C GLN A 131 -9.63 3.43 5.93
N ALA A 132 -8.87 3.87 4.89
CA ALA A 132 -9.10 3.42 3.53
C ALA A 132 -8.45 2.06 3.26
N PHE A 133 -9.06 1.30 2.36
CA PHE A 133 -8.44 0.09 1.84
C PHE A 133 -7.25 0.47 0.94
N HIS A 134 -6.06 0.19 1.42
CA HIS A 134 -4.82 0.52 0.74
C HIS A 134 -4.50 -0.52 -0.33
N ARG A 135 -4.40 -0.10 -1.57
CA ARG A 135 -4.02 -0.96 -2.71
C ARG A 135 -2.68 -0.54 -3.28
N VAL A 136 -1.97 -1.53 -3.81
CA VAL A 136 -0.74 -1.32 -4.58
C VAL A 136 -0.94 -1.90 -5.97
N SER A 137 -0.73 -1.08 -7.00
CA SER A 137 -0.80 -1.57 -8.39
C SER A 137 0.40 -2.47 -8.69
N PRO A 138 0.20 -3.76 -9.04
CA PRO A 138 1.30 -4.68 -9.28
C PRO A 138 2.24 -4.25 -10.40
N ALA A 139 1.72 -3.66 -11.46
CA ALA A 139 2.52 -3.27 -12.62
C ALA A 139 3.39 -2.03 -12.40
N SER A 140 3.00 -1.11 -11.53
CA SER A 140 3.60 0.22 -11.40
C SER A 140 4.04 0.60 -9.99
N GLU A 141 3.77 -0.23 -8.98
CA GLU A 141 4.00 0.05 -7.55
C GLU A 141 3.31 1.35 -7.07
N ILE A 142 2.24 1.74 -7.73
CA ILE A 142 1.48 2.92 -7.35
C ILE A 142 0.55 2.55 -6.20
N HIS A 143 0.67 3.30 -5.10
CA HIS A 143 -0.23 3.22 -3.97
C HIS A 143 -1.51 4.02 -4.25
N TYR A 144 -2.67 3.41 -3.99
CA TYR A 144 -3.95 4.06 -4.22
C TYR A 144 -5.03 3.57 -3.26
N PHE A 145 -6.13 4.30 -3.23
CA PHE A 145 -7.35 3.91 -2.54
C PHE A 145 -8.56 4.36 -3.35
N HIS A 146 -9.73 3.83 -3.03
CA HIS A 146 -11.00 4.30 -3.56
C HIS A 146 -11.69 5.20 -2.55
N SER A 147 -12.24 6.31 -3.02
CA SER A 147 -12.99 7.29 -2.25
C SER A 147 -14.38 7.45 -2.85
N ASP A 148 -15.38 7.68 -2.02
CA ASP A 148 -16.74 8.08 -2.45
C ASP A 148 -16.79 9.52 -2.97
N GLY A 149 -15.62 10.17 -3.08
CA GLY A 149 -15.43 11.52 -3.61
C GLY A 149 -14.93 12.52 -2.58
N GLU A 150 -14.85 12.16 -1.32
CA GLU A 150 -14.20 12.97 -0.28
C GLU A 150 -13.18 12.13 0.49
N PHE A 151 -12.07 12.74 0.87
CA PHE A 151 -11.04 12.05 1.65
C PHE A 151 -10.25 13.02 2.52
N GLU A 152 -9.67 12.47 3.58
CA GLU A 152 -8.73 13.18 4.44
C GLU A 152 -7.55 12.27 4.75
N VAL A 153 -6.32 12.80 4.61
CA VAL A 153 -5.10 12.03 4.84
C VAL A 153 -4.03 12.92 5.47
N VAL A 154 -3.25 12.34 6.37
CA VAL A 154 -2.06 12.99 6.93
C VAL A 154 -0.87 12.69 6.04
N VAL A 155 -0.17 13.73 5.61
CA VAL A 155 0.99 13.67 4.72
C VAL A 155 2.17 14.48 5.29
N PRO A 156 3.42 14.20 4.90
CA PRO A 156 4.54 15.12 5.15
C PRO A 156 4.25 16.52 4.59
N ALA A 157 4.68 17.54 5.30
CA ALA A 157 4.64 18.91 4.79
C ALA A 157 5.52 19.03 3.55
N GLY A 158 5.04 19.78 2.55
CA GLY A 158 5.74 19.96 1.27
C GLY A 158 4.79 19.85 0.09
N ASP A 159 5.33 19.66 -1.10
CA ASP A 159 4.53 19.51 -2.31
C ASP A 159 3.91 18.11 -2.37
N VAL A 160 2.63 18.05 -2.63
CA VAL A 160 1.85 16.81 -2.71
C VAL A 160 1.12 16.78 -4.04
N ARG A 161 1.39 15.76 -4.84
CA ARG A 161 0.68 15.49 -6.09
C ARG A 161 -0.47 14.53 -5.82
N ILE A 162 -1.64 14.88 -6.33
CA ILE A 162 -2.86 14.10 -6.18
C ILE A 162 -3.43 13.84 -7.56
N GLU A 163 -3.66 12.57 -7.87
CA GLU A 163 -4.31 12.15 -9.09
C GLU A 163 -5.63 11.43 -8.75
N ALA A 164 -6.70 11.84 -9.43
CA ALA A 164 -8.02 11.19 -9.34
C ALA A 164 -8.39 10.59 -10.70
N LEU A 165 -8.81 9.31 -10.68
CA LEU A 165 -9.20 8.56 -11.88
C LEU A 165 -10.58 7.91 -11.67
N ARG A 166 -11.41 7.91 -12.73
CA ARG A 166 -12.72 7.28 -12.73
C ARG A 166 -13.08 6.73 -14.11
N GLY A 167 -12.92 5.40 -14.26
CA GLY A 167 -13.21 4.75 -15.55
C GLY A 167 -12.36 5.25 -16.72
N PHE A 168 -12.67 4.79 -17.91
CA PHE A 168 -11.96 5.18 -19.15
C PHE A 168 -12.64 6.32 -19.89
N GLU A 169 -13.87 6.65 -19.53
CA GLU A 169 -14.71 7.70 -20.11
C GLU A 169 -14.47 9.08 -19.48
N TRP A 170 -13.64 9.16 -18.46
CA TRP A 170 -13.35 10.40 -17.72
C TRP A 170 -11.91 10.83 -17.92
N ILE A 171 -11.69 12.13 -18.13
CA ILE A 171 -10.34 12.70 -18.10
C ILE A 171 -9.89 12.79 -16.64
N PRO A 172 -8.74 12.19 -16.29
CA PRO A 172 -8.22 12.25 -14.92
C PRO A 172 -7.91 13.68 -14.46
N ALA A 173 -8.08 13.93 -13.18
CA ALA A 173 -7.59 15.15 -12.55
C ALA A 173 -6.21 14.89 -11.93
N ASP A 174 -5.28 15.83 -12.12
CA ASP A 174 -3.91 15.78 -11.59
C ASP A 174 -3.53 17.16 -11.04
N GLU A 175 -3.38 17.27 -9.73
CA GLU A 175 -3.14 18.52 -9.03
C GLU A 175 -1.91 18.39 -8.11
N THR A 176 -1.17 19.49 -8.01
CA THR A 176 -0.08 19.61 -7.03
C THR A 176 -0.37 20.75 -6.08
N VAL A 177 -0.41 20.46 -4.78
CA VAL A 177 -0.67 21.45 -3.75
C VAL A 177 0.47 21.49 -2.73
N ARG A 178 0.67 22.64 -2.09
CA ARG A 178 1.61 22.81 -0.98
C ARG A 178 0.94 22.47 0.35
N ALA A 179 1.29 21.34 0.94
CA ALA A 179 0.85 20.94 2.28
C ALA A 179 1.69 21.69 3.34
N VAL A 180 1.04 22.49 4.18
CA VAL A 180 1.71 23.32 5.19
C VAL A 180 1.66 22.64 6.54
N ALA A 181 2.81 22.51 7.21
CA ALA A 181 2.96 21.89 8.52
C ALA A 181 1.91 22.37 9.54
N GLY A 182 1.28 21.43 10.22
CA GLY A 182 0.26 21.68 11.24
C GLY A 182 -1.06 22.28 10.71
N ARG A 183 -1.26 22.38 9.41
CA ARG A 183 -2.46 22.94 8.78
C ARG A 183 -3.20 21.93 7.93
N THR A 184 -4.47 22.23 7.67
CA THR A 184 -5.28 21.53 6.66
C THR A 184 -5.16 22.27 5.33
N THR A 185 -4.73 21.56 4.29
CA THR A 185 -4.75 22.02 2.90
C THR A 185 -5.93 21.34 2.19
N THR A 186 -6.75 22.11 1.50
CA THR A 186 -7.88 21.60 0.72
C THR A 186 -7.55 21.57 -0.77
N VAL A 187 -8.05 20.55 -1.47
CA VAL A 187 -7.94 20.42 -2.92
C VAL A 187 -9.29 19.96 -3.50
N ASP A 188 -9.73 20.62 -4.57
CA ASP A 188 -10.86 20.21 -5.38
C ASP A 188 -10.34 19.63 -6.70
N LEU A 189 -10.58 18.34 -6.93
CA LEU A 189 -10.17 17.61 -8.12
C LEU A 189 -11.37 17.52 -9.06
N ARG A 190 -11.23 18.01 -10.29
CA ARG A 190 -12.31 18.01 -11.28
C ARG A 190 -12.01 17.01 -12.39
N LEU A 191 -12.86 16.03 -12.51
CA LEU A 191 -12.87 15.06 -13.62
C LEU A 191 -13.69 15.64 -14.78
N GLU A 192 -13.26 15.41 -16.02
CA GLU A 192 -13.93 15.88 -17.25
C GLU A 192 -14.28 14.71 -18.17
#